data_be7cf33b49d315d82bb2afaf5b5a54c2
#
_entry.id   be7cf33b49d315d82bb2afaf5b5a54c2
#
_cell.length_a   1.000
_cell.length_b   1.000
_cell.length_c   1.000
_cell.angle_alpha   90.00
_cell.angle_beta   90.00
_cell.angle_gamma   90.00
#
_symmetry.space_group_name_H-M   'P 1'
#
loop_
_entity.id
_entity.type
_entity.pdbx_description
1 polymer ?
#
loop_
_entity_poly.entity_id
_entity_poly.type
_entity_poly.pdbx_seq_one_letter_code
_entity_poly.pdbx_strand_id
1 'polypeptide(L)'
;MSDLMRQGDISLRHLTDARLAIEKLVLDKAFDNISDDHLLALEKYVQDLEGLVKEERQEGYPADPTLTSFHMMLAQITDNPVFEIILRVLIEVTARLLRPTNIDLERLKEHGLSHRALYEALKKRDRDRGMRILEEHMLEVETLFARELGTKKEKERGRSKDGE
;
A
#
# COMPACT_ATOMS: atom_id res chain seq x y z
N MET A 1 -10.38 -7.74 -17.73
CA MET A 1 -9.36 -6.95 -17.01
C MET A 1 -7.92 -7.44 -17.24
N SER A 2 -7.71 -8.72 -17.48
CA SER A 2 -6.37 -9.27 -17.79
C SER A 2 -5.77 -8.83 -19.13
N ASP A 3 -6.59 -8.44 -20.10
CA ASP A 3 -6.13 -8.12 -21.46
C ASP A 3 -5.50 -6.72 -21.59
N LEU A 4 -5.97 -5.72 -20.84
CA LEU A 4 -5.39 -4.36 -20.83
C LEU A 4 -3.95 -4.35 -20.29
N MET A 5 -3.62 -5.26 -19.37
CA MET A 5 -2.27 -5.39 -18.83
C MET A 5 -1.33 -6.19 -19.73
N ARG A 6 -1.85 -7.10 -20.58
CA ARG A 6 -1.07 -7.84 -21.58
C ARG A 6 -0.60 -6.96 -22.73
N GLN A 7 -1.27 -5.86 -23.03
CA GLN A 7 -0.95 -4.99 -24.15
C GLN A 7 0.14 -3.94 -23.85
N GLY A 8 0.74 -3.95 -22.64
CA GLY A 8 1.85 -3.06 -22.31
C GLY A 8 1.48 -1.58 -22.07
N ASP A 9 0.19 -1.26 -22.10
CA ASP A 9 -0.30 0.13 -22.02
C ASP A 9 -0.36 0.69 -20.60
N ILE A 10 -0.41 -0.18 -19.57
CA ILE A 10 -0.45 0.25 -18.16
C ILE A 10 0.87 -0.10 -17.49
N SER A 11 1.64 0.93 -17.15
CA SER A 11 2.87 0.78 -16.36
C SER A 11 2.58 0.83 -14.86
N LEU A 12 3.51 0.31 -14.06
CA LEU A 12 3.47 0.46 -12.61
C LEU A 12 3.36 1.94 -12.21
N ARG A 13 4.12 2.81 -12.88
CA ARG A 13 4.07 4.25 -12.63
C ARG A 13 2.67 4.84 -12.85
N HIS A 14 1.97 4.43 -13.90
CA HIS A 14 0.59 4.88 -14.12
C HIS A 14 -0.33 4.50 -12.95
N LEU A 15 -0.11 3.33 -12.34
CA LEU A 15 -0.89 2.88 -11.19
C LEU A 15 -0.52 3.61 -9.92
N THR A 16 0.78 3.83 -9.67
CA THR A 16 1.23 4.57 -8.48
C THR A 16 0.82 6.03 -8.54
N ASP A 17 0.90 6.68 -9.70
CA ASP A 17 0.43 8.05 -9.89
C ASP A 17 -1.08 8.18 -9.62
N ALA A 18 -1.88 7.27 -10.20
CA ALA A 18 -3.33 7.26 -9.98
C ALA A 18 -3.68 6.96 -8.51
N ARG A 19 -2.98 6.01 -7.90
CA ARG A 19 -3.17 5.63 -6.51
C ARG A 19 -2.84 6.79 -5.59
N LEU A 20 -1.68 7.44 -5.78
CA LEU A 20 -1.28 8.61 -4.97
C LEU A 20 -2.31 9.74 -5.05
N ALA A 21 -2.83 10.04 -6.24
CA ALA A 21 -3.85 11.08 -6.41
C ALA A 21 -5.13 10.77 -5.62
N ILE A 22 -5.63 9.53 -5.68
CA ILE A 22 -6.83 9.11 -4.95
C ILE A 22 -6.56 9.05 -3.44
N GLU A 23 -5.41 8.51 -3.02
CA GLU A 23 -5.09 8.41 -1.59
C GLU A 23 -4.89 9.77 -0.93
N LYS A 24 -4.39 10.77 -1.64
CA LYS A 24 -4.35 12.16 -1.14
C LYS A 24 -5.75 12.71 -0.87
N LEU A 25 -6.70 12.50 -1.79
CA LEU A 25 -8.08 12.90 -1.60
C LEU A 25 -8.74 12.15 -0.42
N VAL A 26 -8.48 10.85 -0.32
CA VAL A 26 -8.97 10.01 0.79
C VAL A 26 -8.40 10.50 2.12
N LEU A 27 -7.08 10.72 2.20
CA LEU A 27 -6.44 11.20 3.43
C LEU A 27 -6.95 12.59 3.84
N ASP A 28 -7.12 13.49 2.87
CA ASP A 28 -7.66 14.83 3.12
C ASP A 28 -9.05 14.76 3.75
N LYS A 29 -9.94 13.93 3.19
CA LYS A 29 -11.28 13.69 3.73
C LYS A 29 -11.25 12.95 5.06
N ALA A 30 -10.33 12.02 5.24
CA ALA A 30 -10.17 11.34 6.52
C ALA A 30 -9.79 12.33 7.64
N PHE A 31 -8.97 13.34 7.39
CA PHE A 31 -8.69 14.41 8.37
C PHE A 31 -9.94 15.19 8.78
N ASP A 32 -10.91 15.37 7.88
CA ASP A 32 -12.18 16.05 8.20
C ASP A 32 -13.10 15.17 9.06
N ASN A 33 -13.16 13.86 8.77
CA ASN A 33 -14.19 12.95 9.29
C ASN A 33 -13.71 12.06 10.44
N ILE A 34 -12.41 12.05 10.76
CA ILE A 34 -11.85 11.11 11.73
C ILE A 34 -12.40 11.34 13.14
N SER A 35 -12.91 10.29 13.76
CA SER A 35 -13.42 10.22 15.13
C SER A 35 -12.44 9.50 16.05
N ASP A 36 -12.70 9.54 17.36
CA ASP A 36 -11.92 8.79 18.35
C ASP A 36 -12.01 7.28 18.14
N ASP A 37 -13.17 6.75 17.71
CA ASP A 37 -13.34 5.33 17.37
C ASP A 37 -12.50 4.95 16.16
N HIS A 38 -12.43 5.82 15.15
CA HIS A 38 -11.55 5.61 13.99
C HIS A 38 -10.09 5.61 14.40
N LEU A 39 -9.67 6.53 15.28
CA LEU A 39 -8.31 6.56 15.81
C LEU A 39 -7.97 5.29 16.58
N LEU A 40 -8.89 4.78 17.39
CA LEU A 40 -8.70 3.53 18.14
C LEU A 40 -8.52 2.32 17.20
N ALA A 41 -9.33 2.24 16.14
CA ALA A 41 -9.22 1.17 15.14
C ALA A 41 -7.89 1.23 14.38
N LEU A 42 -7.45 2.43 13.95
CA LEU A 42 -6.17 2.63 13.29
C LEU A 42 -4.98 2.33 14.22
N GLU A 43 -5.08 2.72 15.50
CA GLU A 43 -4.05 2.42 16.51
C GLU A 43 -3.87 0.92 16.68
N LYS A 44 -5.00 0.20 16.81
CA LYS A 44 -4.98 -1.26 16.89
C LYS A 44 -4.29 -1.90 15.68
N TYR A 45 -4.65 -1.47 14.47
CA TYR A 45 -4.03 -1.96 13.24
C TYR A 45 -2.50 -1.79 13.27
N VAL A 46 -2.04 -0.59 13.63
CA VAL A 46 -0.60 -0.31 13.68
C VAL A 46 0.12 -1.11 14.75
N GLN A 47 -0.49 -1.29 15.93
CA GLN A 47 0.05 -2.12 17.01
C GLN A 47 0.13 -3.60 16.60
N ASP A 48 -0.90 -4.13 15.95
CA ASP A 48 -0.91 -5.51 15.45
C ASP A 48 0.23 -5.73 14.43
N LEU A 49 0.44 -4.77 13.53
CA LEU A 49 1.53 -4.80 12.55
C LEU A 49 2.91 -4.75 13.21
N GLU A 50 3.11 -3.88 14.20
CA GLU A 50 4.34 -3.80 14.98
C GLU A 50 4.61 -5.09 15.77
N GLY A 51 3.55 -5.73 16.26
CA GLY A 51 3.62 -7.05 16.92
C GLY A 51 4.17 -8.12 15.98
N LEU A 52 3.68 -8.20 14.74
CA LEU A 52 4.18 -9.14 13.72
C LEU A 52 5.67 -8.90 13.42
N VAL A 53 6.07 -7.64 13.29
CA VAL A 53 7.47 -7.25 13.06
C VAL A 53 8.36 -7.67 14.24
N LYS A 54 7.91 -7.44 15.48
CA LYS A 54 8.67 -7.77 16.70
C LYS A 54 8.85 -9.29 16.89
N GLU A 55 7.83 -10.05 16.52
CA GLU A 55 7.85 -11.52 16.62
C GLU A 55 8.55 -12.18 15.42
N GLU A 56 9.05 -11.38 14.46
CA GLU A 56 9.63 -11.86 13.20
C GLU A 56 8.67 -12.79 12.41
N ARG A 57 7.37 -12.60 12.60
CA ARG A 57 6.33 -13.41 11.97
C ARG A 57 5.86 -12.76 10.68
N GLN A 58 6.01 -13.49 9.59
CA GLN A 58 5.39 -13.15 8.31
C GLN A 58 3.96 -13.71 8.20
N GLU A 59 3.67 -14.77 8.97
CA GLU A 59 2.35 -15.38 9.05
C GLU A 59 1.42 -14.48 9.89
N GLY A 60 0.28 -14.10 9.32
CA GLY A 60 -0.70 -13.21 9.98
C GLY A 60 -0.79 -11.81 9.39
N TYR A 61 0.11 -11.45 8.44
CA TYR A 61 -0.17 -10.33 7.56
C TYR A 61 -1.43 -10.65 6.76
N PRO A 62 -2.39 -9.72 6.63
CA PRO A 62 -3.66 -10.01 5.98
C PRO A 62 -3.47 -10.71 4.65
N ALA A 63 -4.05 -11.89 4.49
CA ALA A 63 -3.99 -12.66 3.24
C ALA A 63 -4.62 -11.88 2.07
N ASP A 64 -5.51 -10.96 2.39
CA ASP A 64 -6.10 -10.00 1.46
C ASP A 64 -5.77 -8.57 1.90
N PRO A 65 -4.72 -7.95 1.34
CA PRO A 65 -4.33 -6.58 1.67
C PRO A 65 -5.40 -5.54 1.30
N THR A 66 -6.41 -5.91 0.50
CA THR A 66 -7.47 -5.00 0.07
C THR A 66 -8.54 -4.81 1.13
N LEU A 67 -8.78 -5.83 1.97
CA LEU A 67 -9.89 -5.80 2.94
C LEU A 67 -9.53 -5.12 4.26
N THR A 68 -8.26 -5.19 4.67
CA THR A 68 -7.83 -4.76 6.01
C THR A 68 -6.61 -3.84 5.98
N SER A 69 -6.28 -3.26 4.83
CA SER A 69 -5.15 -2.34 4.76
C SER A 69 -5.45 -1.00 5.45
N PHE A 70 -4.43 -0.37 5.99
CA PHE A 70 -4.51 0.99 6.55
C PHE A 70 -5.19 1.97 5.58
N HIS A 71 -4.85 1.90 4.31
CA HIS A 71 -5.42 2.75 3.26
C HIS A 71 -6.92 2.53 3.05
N MET A 72 -7.39 1.27 3.16
CA MET A 72 -8.83 0.98 3.08
C MET A 72 -9.58 1.50 4.31
N MET A 73 -8.97 1.46 5.50
CA MET A 73 -9.55 2.08 6.70
C MET A 73 -9.71 3.60 6.51
N LEU A 74 -8.71 4.26 5.92
CA LEU A 74 -8.82 5.69 5.58
C LEU A 74 -9.96 5.96 4.58
N ALA A 75 -10.13 5.12 3.56
CA ALA A 75 -11.22 5.25 2.60
C ALA A 75 -12.59 5.11 3.29
N GLN A 76 -12.75 4.19 4.22
CA GLN A 76 -13.97 4.02 5.01
C GLN A 76 -14.30 5.26 5.88
N ILE A 77 -13.27 5.89 6.46
CA ILE A 77 -13.43 7.13 7.24
C ILE A 77 -14.00 8.28 6.40
N THR A 78 -13.83 8.24 5.08
CA THR A 78 -14.39 9.28 4.19
C THR A 78 -15.93 9.27 4.13
N ASP A 79 -16.57 8.19 4.56
CA ASP A 79 -18.01 7.93 4.42
C ASP A 79 -18.50 8.06 2.94
N ASN A 80 -17.59 7.73 2.00
CA ASN A 80 -17.87 7.78 0.57
C ASN A 80 -17.52 6.44 -0.09
N PRO A 81 -18.53 5.60 -0.40
CA PRO A 81 -18.29 4.26 -0.96
C PRO A 81 -17.60 4.29 -2.33
N VAL A 82 -17.64 5.40 -3.05
CA VAL A 82 -16.93 5.53 -4.34
C VAL A 82 -15.42 5.54 -4.13
N PHE A 83 -14.92 6.23 -3.09
CA PHE A 83 -13.49 6.17 -2.75
C PHE A 83 -13.05 4.75 -2.37
N GLU A 84 -13.86 4.03 -1.59
CA GLU A 84 -13.57 2.64 -1.24
C GLU A 84 -13.48 1.74 -2.47
N ILE A 85 -14.42 1.86 -3.41
CA ILE A 85 -14.44 1.06 -4.64
C ILE A 85 -13.19 1.36 -5.50
N ILE A 86 -12.91 2.64 -5.73
CA ILE A 86 -11.77 3.05 -6.58
C ILE A 86 -10.46 2.58 -5.94
N LEU A 87 -10.26 2.85 -4.65
CA LEU A 87 -9.01 2.50 -3.97
C LEU A 87 -8.81 0.99 -3.89
N ARG A 88 -9.88 0.22 -3.61
CA ARG A 88 -9.84 -1.25 -3.64
C ARG A 88 -9.36 -1.78 -4.99
N VAL A 89 -9.92 -1.28 -6.09
CA VAL A 89 -9.50 -1.69 -7.45
C VAL A 89 -8.02 -1.38 -7.68
N LEU A 90 -7.56 -0.19 -7.31
CA LEU A 90 -6.15 0.21 -7.48
C LEU A 90 -5.20 -0.67 -6.64
N ILE A 91 -5.56 -0.97 -5.39
CA ILE A 91 -4.78 -1.86 -4.52
C ILE A 91 -4.75 -3.28 -5.10
N GLU A 92 -5.90 -3.84 -5.51
CA GLU A 92 -5.96 -5.18 -6.10
C GLU A 92 -5.12 -5.29 -7.37
N VAL A 93 -5.20 -4.30 -8.26
CA VAL A 93 -4.42 -4.29 -9.49
C VAL A 93 -2.93 -4.23 -9.18
N THR A 94 -2.53 -3.38 -8.24
CA THR A 94 -1.15 -3.28 -7.77
C THR A 94 -0.67 -4.60 -7.18
N ALA A 95 -1.44 -5.21 -6.28
CA ALA A 95 -1.11 -6.49 -5.66
C ALA A 95 -0.96 -7.64 -6.68
N ARG A 96 -1.78 -7.64 -7.74
CA ARG A 96 -1.68 -8.64 -8.82
C ARG A 96 -0.43 -8.49 -9.68
N LEU A 97 0.03 -7.26 -9.91
CA LEU A 97 1.28 -7.01 -10.64
C LEU A 97 2.50 -7.51 -9.88
N LEU A 98 2.40 -7.51 -8.55
CA LEU A 98 3.50 -7.83 -7.65
C LEU A 98 3.60 -9.31 -7.28
N ARG A 99 2.67 -10.15 -7.74
CA ARG A 99 2.66 -11.58 -7.41
C ARG A 99 3.99 -12.28 -7.72
N PRO A 100 4.40 -13.19 -6.87
CA PRO A 100 4.30 -13.28 -5.42
C PRO A 100 5.68 -13.06 -4.82
N THR A 101 5.94 -11.92 -4.33
CA THR A 101 7.11 -11.73 -3.52
C THR A 101 6.72 -11.98 -2.09
N ASN A 102 7.41 -12.88 -1.42
CA ASN A 102 7.33 -12.95 0.02
C ASN A 102 7.60 -11.55 0.54
N ILE A 103 6.64 -10.96 1.23
CA ILE A 103 6.87 -9.73 1.98
C ILE A 103 7.94 -10.10 3.00
N ASP A 104 9.16 -9.62 2.80
CA ASP A 104 10.21 -9.84 3.76
C ASP A 104 9.99 -8.98 5.01
N LEU A 105 10.67 -9.33 6.09
CA LEU A 105 10.52 -8.66 7.38
C LEU A 105 10.92 -7.18 7.31
N GLU A 106 11.88 -6.83 6.46
CA GLU A 106 12.34 -5.45 6.28
C GLU A 106 11.24 -4.58 5.67
N ARG A 107 10.54 -5.09 4.65
CA ARG A 107 9.36 -4.45 4.07
C ARG A 107 8.24 -4.26 5.08
N LEU A 108 7.98 -5.28 5.89
CA LEU A 108 6.97 -5.19 6.93
C LEU A 108 7.30 -4.09 7.94
N LYS A 109 8.59 -3.94 8.27
CA LYS A 109 9.09 -2.86 9.14
C LYS A 109 8.87 -1.47 8.51
N GLU A 110 9.28 -1.28 7.26
CA GLU A 110 9.13 -0.01 6.55
C GLU A 110 7.66 0.39 6.43
N HIS A 111 6.78 -0.53 6.02
CA HIS A 111 5.34 -0.31 6.00
C HIS A 111 4.78 0.06 7.38
N GLY A 112 5.20 -0.64 8.41
CA GLY A 112 4.79 -0.37 9.78
C GLY A 112 5.16 1.03 10.25
N LEU A 113 6.38 1.47 9.95
CA LEU A 113 6.87 2.81 10.30
C LEU A 113 6.07 3.92 9.60
N SER A 114 5.81 3.78 8.30
CA SER A 114 5.03 4.75 7.51
C SER A 114 3.59 4.83 7.99
N HIS A 115 2.94 3.68 8.26
CA HIS A 115 1.57 3.65 8.79
C HIS A 115 1.49 4.23 10.21
N ARG A 116 2.48 3.95 11.08
CA ARG A 116 2.58 4.59 12.40
C ARG A 116 2.70 6.10 12.28
N ALA A 117 3.55 6.59 11.39
CA ALA A 117 3.74 8.02 11.18
C ALA A 117 2.47 8.72 10.64
N LEU A 118 1.71 8.06 9.73
CA LEU A 118 0.41 8.53 9.25
C LEU A 118 -0.63 8.58 10.37
N TYR A 119 -0.73 7.53 11.19
CA TYR A 119 -1.61 7.49 12.35
C TYR A 119 -1.30 8.65 13.32
N GLU A 120 -0.03 8.90 13.64
CA GLU A 120 0.37 10.00 14.53
C GLU A 120 0.02 11.38 13.95
N ALA A 121 0.14 11.55 12.63
CA ALA A 121 -0.28 12.78 11.95
C ALA A 121 -1.81 12.98 12.04
N LEU A 122 -2.60 11.94 11.83
CA LEU A 122 -4.06 11.95 11.97
C LEU A 122 -4.47 12.28 13.41
N LYS A 123 -3.86 11.62 14.41
CA LYS A 123 -4.10 11.84 15.83
C LYS A 123 -3.83 13.28 16.25
N LYS A 124 -2.79 13.89 15.69
CA LYS A 124 -2.41 15.29 15.95
C LYS A 124 -3.12 16.30 15.06
N ARG A 125 -3.96 15.84 14.13
CA ARG A 125 -4.60 16.69 13.11
C ARG A 125 -3.59 17.47 12.26
N ASP A 126 -2.36 16.94 12.08
CA ASP A 126 -1.29 17.54 11.29
C ASP A 126 -1.41 17.07 9.83
N ARG A 127 -2.27 17.76 9.09
CA ARG A 127 -2.62 17.46 7.70
C ARG A 127 -1.39 17.55 6.78
N ASP A 128 -0.61 18.61 6.90
CA ASP A 128 0.56 18.81 6.04
C ASP A 128 1.60 17.72 6.23
N ARG A 129 1.82 17.31 7.48
CA ARG A 129 2.69 16.19 7.78
C ARG A 129 2.15 14.89 7.22
N GLY A 130 0.85 14.64 7.39
CA GLY A 130 0.21 13.42 6.84
C GLY A 130 0.36 13.32 5.33
N MET A 131 0.17 14.43 4.60
CA MET A 131 0.34 14.45 3.15
C MET A 131 1.78 14.15 2.72
N ARG A 132 2.78 14.73 3.38
CA ARG A 132 4.20 14.43 3.09
C ARG A 132 4.54 12.96 3.33
N ILE A 133 4.10 12.40 4.46
CA ILE A 133 4.35 10.99 4.79
C ILE A 133 3.70 10.07 3.75
N LEU A 134 2.49 10.38 3.30
CA LEU A 134 1.83 9.59 2.26
C LEU A 134 2.60 9.62 0.93
N GLU A 135 3.10 10.78 0.52
CA GLU A 135 3.93 10.92 -0.69
C GLU A 135 5.21 10.10 -0.60
N GLU A 136 5.92 10.18 0.52
CA GLU A 136 7.15 9.43 0.78
C GLU A 136 6.86 7.92 0.76
N HIS A 137 5.82 7.47 1.46
CA HIS A 137 5.38 6.08 1.48
C HIS A 137 5.06 5.53 0.08
N MET A 138 4.35 6.29 -0.74
CA MET A 138 4.01 5.86 -2.09
C MET A 138 5.24 5.78 -3.01
N LEU A 139 6.21 6.67 -2.83
CA LEU A 139 7.48 6.64 -3.58
C LEU A 139 8.35 5.45 -3.18
N GLU A 140 8.39 5.10 -1.89
CA GLU A 140 9.05 3.90 -1.39
C GLU A 140 8.45 2.65 -2.02
N VAL A 141 7.11 2.56 -2.01
CA VAL A 141 6.37 1.46 -2.64
C VAL A 141 6.73 1.34 -4.13
N GLU A 142 6.75 2.45 -4.89
CA GLU A 142 7.12 2.45 -6.31
C GLU A 142 8.57 1.94 -6.52
N THR A 143 9.50 2.42 -5.70
CA THR A 143 10.92 2.05 -5.79
C THR A 143 11.14 0.56 -5.53
N LEU A 144 10.47 0.01 -4.52
CA LEU A 144 10.52 -1.41 -4.20
C LEU A 144 10.00 -2.26 -5.37
N PHE A 145 8.91 -1.85 -5.97
CA PHE A 145 8.30 -2.54 -7.09
C PHE A 145 9.15 -2.50 -8.36
N ALA A 146 9.77 -1.37 -8.65
CA ALA A 146 10.66 -1.22 -9.80
C ALA A 146 11.86 -2.19 -9.70
N ARG A 147 12.43 -2.35 -8.51
CA ARG A 147 13.53 -3.31 -8.24
C ARG A 147 13.10 -4.75 -8.49
N GLU A 148 11.93 -5.17 -8.03
CA GLU A 148 11.43 -6.54 -8.19
C GLU A 148 11.10 -6.90 -9.63
N LEU A 149 10.48 -5.98 -10.37
CA LEU A 149 10.20 -6.19 -11.78
C LEU A 149 11.50 -6.24 -12.61
N GLY A 150 12.54 -5.50 -12.22
CA GLY A 150 13.87 -5.54 -12.82
C GLY A 150 14.54 -6.92 -12.62
N THR A 151 14.58 -7.40 -11.40
CA THR A 151 15.17 -8.70 -11.05
C THR A 151 14.45 -9.90 -11.69
N LYS A 152 13.14 -9.81 -11.88
CA LYS A 152 12.35 -10.85 -12.53
C LYS A 152 12.65 -10.96 -14.03
N LYS A 153 12.79 -9.82 -14.72
CA LYS A 153 13.17 -9.78 -16.14
C LYS A 153 14.58 -10.34 -16.38
N GLU A 154 15.51 -10.11 -15.48
CA GLU A 154 16.87 -10.66 -15.57
C GLU A 154 16.89 -12.19 -15.38
N LYS A 155 16.14 -12.71 -14.41
CA LYS A 155 16.00 -14.16 -14.18
C LYS A 155 15.35 -14.89 -15.36
N GLU A 156 14.34 -14.30 -16.00
CA GLU A 156 13.69 -14.85 -17.18
C GLU A 156 14.61 -14.86 -18.40
N ARG A 157 15.42 -13.81 -18.59
CA ARG A 157 16.44 -13.74 -19.66
C ARG A 157 17.59 -14.72 -19.45
N GLY A 158 18.01 -14.97 -18.21
CA GLY A 158 19.05 -15.98 -17.87
C GLY A 158 18.59 -17.40 -18.19
N ARG A 159 17.35 -17.76 -17.84
CA ARG A 159 16.78 -19.09 -18.12
C ARG A 159 16.59 -19.40 -19.62
N SER A 160 16.38 -18.37 -20.43
CA SER A 160 16.25 -18.55 -21.91
C SER A 160 17.60 -18.78 -22.60
N LYS A 161 18.73 -18.50 -21.95
CA LYS A 161 20.08 -18.71 -22.51
C LYS A 161 20.70 -20.05 -22.13
N ASP A 162 20.22 -20.69 -21.09
CA ASP A 162 20.74 -21.98 -20.60
C ASP A 162 19.93 -23.17 -21.16
N GLY A 163 19.00 -22.93 -22.08
CA GLY A 163 18.12 -23.92 -22.70
C GLY A 163 18.38 -24.17 -24.19
N GLU A 164 19.49 -23.65 -24.75
CA GLU A 164 20.04 -24.00 -26.06
C GLU A 164 21.33 -24.80 -25.84
#